data_6601681495a15a80e4a29e16ccb794c0
#
_entry.id   6601681495a15a80e4a29e16ccb794c0
#
_cell.length_a   1.000
_cell.length_b   1.000
_cell.length_c   1.000
_cell.angle_alpha   90.00
_cell.angle_beta   90.00
_cell.angle_gamma   90.00
#
_symmetry.space_group_name_H-M   'P 1'
#
loop_
_entity.id
_entity.type
_entity.pdbx_description
1 polymer ?
#
loop_
_entity_poly.entity_id
_entity_poly.type
_entity_poly.pdbx_seq_one_letter_code
_entity_poly.pdbx_strand_id
1 'polypeptide(L)'
;MLFDILRALSSETFWIDQNAELSNMNINQFKTFQRRLTSISVLVLLTLIFLPLSPFLIPAVFLISKISRYSTLIHALLFFYGYLFFECMGVLALTKNWLMDRREKDFLIKTRNIQNWWSSGLLKLGKSIYKLEFQVSGEESICGPSAILMPRHTSLGDTVLPIVFFGQKRNEGLRYILKKELLMLPCLDIAGNRLPNLFIDRSGQDTSRELNSIVTLLENTPDGESLLIYPEGTRSSQSKRDSIRRKNPTMNSLLERWPSLLPPRTGGPLTLLETNAGKDVVFMAHLGFEGSANLGDLINGSWLNQTILMHFWRVPFAQIPEDKETFLYQQWDVMQRQLNRMQDDQPTSSQ
;
A
#
# COMPACT_ATOMS: atom_id res chain seq x y z
N MET A 1 27.78 -21.10 -41.81
CA MET A 1 27.67 -19.71 -41.34
C MET A 1 26.58 -18.89 -42.03
N LEU A 2 26.60 -18.72 -43.39
CA LEU A 2 25.54 -17.99 -44.11
C LEU A 2 24.20 -18.75 -44.11
N PHE A 3 24.24 -20.08 -44.23
CA PHE A 3 23.07 -20.97 -44.16
C PHE A 3 22.43 -21.04 -42.76
N ASP A 4 23.22 -20.90 -41.69
CA ASP A 4 22.75 -20.93 -40.31
C ASP A 4 22.08 -19.60 -39.92
N ILE A 5 22.56 -18.48 -40.48
CA ILE A 5 21.93 -17.15 -40.33
C ILE A 5 20.60 -17.09 -41.08
N LEU A 6 20.51 -17.67 -42.27
CA LEU A 6 19.26 -17.73 -43.02
C LEU A 6 18.24 -18.70 -42.39
N ARG A 7 18.69 -19.73 -41.70
CA ARG A 7 17.83 -20.66 -40.94
C ARG A 7 17.29 -20.01 -39.65
N ALA A 8 18.07 -19.13 -39.00
CA ALA A 8 17.63 -18.35 -37.85
C ALA A 8 16.63 -17.24 -38.20
N LEU A 9 16.75 -16.70 -39.43
CA LEU A 9 15.82 -15.67 -39.96
C LEU A 9 14.52 -16.24 -40.53
N SER A 10 14.47 -17.56 -40.81
CA SER A 10 13.27 -18.24 -41.35
C SER A 10 12.44 -18.98 -40.31
N SER A 11 12.75 -18.86 -39.02
CA SER A 11 11.89 -19.41 -37.99
C SER A 11 10.67 -18.48 -37.81
N GLU A 12 9.53 -18.89 -38.34
CA GLU A 12 8.22 -18.22 -38.15
C GLU A 12 7.91 -17.96 -36.70
N THR A 13 8.47 -18.74 -35.78
CA THR A 13 8.34 -18.56 -34.33
C THR A 13 8.95 -17.24 -33.83
N PHE A 14 10.07 -16.76 -34.35
CA PHE A 14 10.68 -15.50 -33.93
C PHE A 14 9.81 -14.27 -34.24
N TRP A 15 9.17 -14.25 -35.42
CA TRP A 15 8.26 -13.17 -35.81
C TRP A 15 6.91 -13.23 -35.10
N ILE A 16 6.45 -14.42 -34.77
CA ILE A 16 5.20 -14.62 -34.02
C ILE A 16 5.38 -14.11 -32.59
N ASP A 17 6.52 -14.40 -31.95
CA ASP A 17 6.79 -13.92 -30.57
C ASP A 17 6.96 -12.42 -30.52
N GLN A 18 7.69 -11.79 -31.46
CA GLN A 18 7.80 -10.32 -31.49
C GLN A 18 6.45 -9.63 -31.75
N ASN A 19 5.66 -10.15 -32.67
CA ASN A 19 4.34 -9.61 -32.96
C ASN A 19 3.37 -9.82 -31.79
N ALA A 20 3.48 -10.91 -31.07
CA ALA A 20 2.71 -11.16 -29.85
C ALA A 20 3.11 -10.22 -28.70
N GLU A 21 4.40 -9.96 -28.52
CA GLU A 21 4.89 -8.98 -27.54
C GLU A 21 4.46 -7.55 -27.88
N LEU A 22 4.60 -7.12 -29.14
CA LEU A 22 4.16 -5.81 -29.62
C LEU A 22 2.64 -5.66 -29.51
N SER A 23 1.87 -6.69 -29.85
CA SER A 23 0.42 -6.73 -29.70
C SER A 23 0.00 -6.63 -28.22
N ASN A 24 0.65 -7.39 -27.35
CA ASN A 24 0.39 -7.35 -25.90
C ASN A 24 0.79 -6.01 -25.29
N MET A 25 1.87 -5.38 -25.75
CA MET A 25 2.31 -4.05 -25.31
C MET A 25 1.27 -2.98 -25.70
N ASN A 26 0.74 -3.02 -26.92
CA ASN A 26 -0.30 -2.11 -27.38
C ASN A 26 -1.61 -2.29 -26.60
N ILE A 27 -2.03 -3.52 -26.33
CA ILE A 27 -3.23 -3.84 -25.54
C ILE A 27 -3.08 -3.33 -24.10
N ASN A 28 -1.93 -3.51 -23.48
CA ASN A 28 -1.69 -3.04 -22.12
C ASN A 28 -1.64 -1.51 -22.02
N GLN A 29 -1.07 -0.84 -23.01
CA GLN A 29 -1.09 0.63 -23.11
C GLN A 29 -2.51 1.15 -23.27
N PHE A 30 -3.31 0.53 -24.13
CA PHE A 30 -4.71 0.90 -24.35
C PHE A 30 -5.56 0.71 -23.06
N LYS A 31 -5.42 -0.43 -22.37
CA LYS A 31 -6.09 -0.67 -21.09
C LYS A 31 -5.67 0.36 -20.02
N THR A 32 -4.40 0.73 -19.98
CA THR A 32 -3.90 1.77 -19.07
C THR A 32 -4.51 3.13 -19.40
N PHE A 33 -4.58 3.50 -20.69
CA PHE A 33 -5.20 4.73 -21.13
C PHE A 33 -6.71 4.77 -20.76
N GLN A 34 -7.47 3.72 -21.07
CA GLN A 34 -8.88 3.62 -20.70
C GLN A 34 -9.09 3.76 -19.19
N ARG A 35 -8.30 3.05 -18.38
CA ARG A 35 -8.39 3.10 -16.92
C ARG A 35 -8.14 4.52 -16.40
N ARG A 36 -7.08 5.20 -16.87
CA ARG A 36 -6.76 6.58 -16.50
C ARG A 36 -7.81 7.56 -16.96
N LEU A 37 -8.29 7.42 -18.18
CA LEU A 37 -9.38 8.25 -18.68
C LEU A 37 -10.62 8.12 -17.77
N THR A 38 -11.01 6.90 -17.43
CA THR A 38 -12.15 6.64 -16.55
C THR A 38 -11.92 7.21 -15.15
N SER A 39 -10.81 6.89 -14.50
CA SER A 39 -10.54 7.27 -13.11
C SER A 39 -10.38 8.79 -12.96
N ILE A 40 -9.69 9.45 -13.88
CA ILE A 40 -9.53 10.91 -13.89
C ILE A 40 -10.87 11.60 -14.21
N SER A 41 -11.66 11.08 -15.17
CA SER A 41 -12.99 11.64 -15.46
C SER A 41 -13.93 11.54 -14.27
N VAL A 42 -13.90 10.41 -13.53
CA VAL A 42 -14.66 10.26 -12.28
C VAL A 42 -14.19 11.26 -11.23
N LEU A 43 -12.88 11.44 -11.04
CA LEU A 43 -12.35 12.43 -10.11
C LEU A 43 -12.81 13.85 -10.45
N VAL A 44 -12.72 14.24 -11.74
CA VAL A 44 -13.16 15.56 -12.21
C VAL A 44 -14.66 15.73 -11.98
N LEU A 45 -15.47 14.73 -12.35
CA LEU A 45 -16.92 14.77 -12.16
C LEU A 45 -17.30 14.92 -10.69
N LEU A 46 -16.69 14.12 -9.81
CA LEU A 46 -16.90 14.25 -8.35
C LEU A 46 -16.55 15.66 -7.87
N THR A 47 -15.41 16.19 -8.32
CA THR A 47 -14.99 17.54 -7.94
C THR A 47 -15.97 18.61 -8.42
N LEU A 48 -16.41 18.53 -9.68
CA LEU A 48 -17.38 19.47 -10.27
C LEU A 48 -18.75 19.41 -9.60
N ILE A 49 -19.16 18.27 -9.07
CA ILE A 49 -20.43 18.11 -8.35
C ILE A 49 -20.28 18.58 -6.90
N PHE A 50 -19.30 18.02 -6.18
CA PHE A 50 -19.22 18.22 -4.73
C PHE A 50 -18.66 19.59 -4.33
N LEU A 51 -17.74 20.18 -5.12
CA LEU A 51 -17.16 21.48 -4.78
C LEU A 51 -18.20 22.61 -4.78
N PRO A 52 -19.07 22.79 -5.80
CA PRO A 52 -20.13 23.79 -5.76
C PRO A 52 -21.21 23.51 -4.70
N LEU A 53 -21.43 22.23 -4.35
CA LEU A 53 -22.38 21.85 -3.30
C LEU A 53 -21.85 22.08 -1.89
N SER A 54 -20.55 22.28 -1.73
CA SER A 54 -19.92 22.41 -0.39
C SER A 54 -20.54 23.46 0.51
N PRO A 55 -20.93 24.68 0.03
CA PRO A 55 -21.56 25.72 0.89
C PRO A 55 -22.90 25.30 1.50
N PHE A 56 -23.60 24.35 0.86
CA PHE A 56 -24.88 23.82 1.34
C PHE A 56 -24.70 22.50 2.07
N LEU A 57 -23.87 21.61 1.53
CA LEU A 57 -23.70 20.27 2.06
C LEU A 57 -22.97 20.25 3.40
N ILE A 58 -21.93 21.07 3.58
CA ILE A 58 -21.17 21.12 4.84
C ILE A 58 -22.04 21.59 6.01
N PRO A 59 -22.79 22.74 5.92
CA PRO A 59 -23.70 23.15 6.99
C PRO A 59 -24.82 22.15 7.26
N ALA A 60 -25.42 21.57 6.23
CA ALA A 60 -26.47 20.57 6.37
C ALA A 60 -25.97 19.32 7.11
N VAL A 61 -24.84 18.77 6.70
CA VAL A 61 -24.24 17.60 7.35
C VAL A 61 -23.77 17.95 8.76
N PHE A 62 -23.26 19.16 9.01
CA PHE A 62 -22.89 19.61 10.34
C PHE A 62 -24.11 19.63 11.28
N LEU A 63 -25.25 20.16 10.85
CA LEU A 63 -26.50 20.14 11.61
C LEU A 63 -26.98 18.72 11.88
N ILE A 64 -27.00 17.86 10.85
CA ILE A 64 -27.36 16.45 11.00
C ILE A 64 -26.43 15.76 12.01
N SER A 65 -25.13 16.01 11.96
CA SER A 65 -24.15 15.43 12.88
C SER A 65 -24.37 15.86 14.35
N LYS A 66 -24.98 17.03 14.57
CA LYS A 66 -25.33 17.51 15.91
C LYS A 66 -26.58 16.83 16.49
N ILE A 67 -27.51 16.45 15.64
CA ILE A 67 -28.85 15.94 16.03
C ILE A 67 -28.88 14.41 16.02
N SER A 68 -28.09 13.79 15.15
CA SER A 68 -28.10 12.34 14.92
C SER A 68 -26.97 11.62 15.68
N ARG A 69 -27.13 10.30 15.81
CA ARG A 69 -26.06 9.40 16.30
C ARG A 69 -24.83 9.33 15.38
N TYR A 70 -24.89 9.96 14.20
CA TYR A 70 -23.79 9.99 13.23
C TYR A 70 -22.93 11.24 13.39
N SER A 71 -22.47 11.51 14.61
CA SER A 71 -21.65 12.71 14.95
C SER A 71 -20.36 12.81 14.12
N THR A 72 -19.89 11.72 13.54
CA THR A 72 -18.64 11.64 12.75
C THR A 72 -18.84 11.85 11.25
N LEU A 73 -20.08 11.95 10.76
CA LEU A 73 -20.36 12.13 9.34
C LEU A 73 -19.71 13.42 8.79
N ILE A 74 -19.68 14.49 9.58
CA ILE A 74 -19.01 15.74 9.17
C ILE A 74 -17.50 15.54 8.98
N HIS A 75 -16.84 14.74 9.82
CA HIS A 75 -15.40 14.46 9.70
C HIS A 75 -15.12 13.67 8.40
N ALA A 76 -15.94 12.67 8.10
CA ALA A 76 -15.83 11.91 6.85
C ALA A 76 -16.04 12.81 5.62
N LEU A 77 -17.01 13.72 5.66
CA LEU A 77 -17.26 14.68 4.58
C LEU A 77 -16.08 15.63 4.38
N LEU A 78 -15.55 16.21 5.46
CA LEU A 78 -14.39 17.11 5.39
C LEU A 78 -13.14 16.38 4.89
N PHE A 79 -12.93 15.14 5.35
CA PHE A 79 -11.85 14.29 4.84
C PHE A 79 -12.02 13.99 3.36
N PHE A 80 -13.22 13.70 2.90
CA PHE A 80 -13.53 13.49 1.49
C PHE A 80 -13.18 14.71 0.63
N TYR A 81 -13.56 15.94 1.06
CA TYR A 81 -13.18 17.16 0.33
C TYR A 81 -11.67 17.37 0.27
N GLY A 82 -10.98 17.15 1.40
CA GLY A 82 -9.52 17.22 1.44
C GLY A 82 -8.86 16.15 0.57
N TYR A 83 -9.40 14.93 0.55
CA TYR A 83 -8.96 13.86 -0.34
C TYR A 83 -9.10 14.25 -1.82
N LEU A 84 -10.27 14.77 -2.23
CA LEU A 84 -10.46 15.28 -3.59
C LEU A 84 -9.45 16.37 -3.95
N PHE A 85 -9.17 17.29 -3.02
CA PHE A 85 -8.16 18.33 -3.23
C PHE A 85 -6.78 17.72 -3.48
N PHE A 86 -6.32 16.79 -2.62
CA PHE A 86 -5.00 16.16 -2.78
C PHE A 86 -4.92 15.30 -4.05
N GLU A 87 -5.98 14.59 -4.43
CA GLU A 87 -6.03 13.84 -5.70
C GLU A 87 -5.94 14.78 -6.90
N CYS A 88 -6.74 15.84 -6.96
CA CYS A 88 -6.70 16.79 -8.07
C CYS A 88 -5.33 17.47 -8.19
N MET A 89 -4.82 17.98 -7.09
CA MET A 89 -3.51 18.66 -7.06
C MET A 89 -2.37 17.69 -7.37
N GLY A 90 -2.45 16.45 -6.89
CA GLY A 90 -1.49 15.41 -7.19
C GLY A 90 -1.47 15.04 -8.67
N VAL A 91 -2.64 14.85 -9.30
CA VAL A 91 -2.76 14.59 -10.75
C VAL A 91 -2.19 15.76 -11.54
N LEU A 92 -2.50 17.01 -11.17
CA LEU A 92 -1.96 18.22 -11.82
C LEU A 92 -0.45 18.30 -11.68
N ALA A 93 0.09 18.06 -10.49
CA ALA A 93 1.53 18.08 -10.23
C ALA A 93 2.27 16.97 -11.02
N LEU A 94 1.71 15.75 -11.04
CA LEU A 94 2.24 14.64 -11.83
C LEU A 94 2.18 14.91 -13.33
N THR A 95 1.11 15.54 -13.81
CA THR A 95 0.98 15.95 -15.22
C THR A 95 2.00 17.01 -15.58
N LYS A 96 2.16 18.04 -14.73
CA LYS A 96 3.19 19.07 -14.89
C LYS A 96 4.58 18.47 -14.93
N ASN A 97 4.93 17.62 -13.97
CA ASN A 97 6.22 16.92 -13.94
C ASN A 97 6.47 16.13 -15.24
N TRP A 98 5.44 15.45 -15.78
CA TRP A 98 5.59 14.72 -17.03
C TRP A 98 5.80 15.63 -18.24
N LEU A 99 5.08 16.74 -18.32
CA LEU A 99 5.20 17.68 -19.44
C LEU A 99 6.55 18.38 -19.47
N MET A 100 7.06 18.79 -18.29
CA MET A 100 8.25 19.63 -18.18
C MET A 100 9.53 18.84 -18.00
N ASP A 101 9.49 17.78 -17.19
CA ASP A 101 10.68 17.14 -16.63
C ASP A 101 10.92 15.69 -17.13
N ARG A 102 10.04 15.12 -17.96
CA ARG A 102 10.11 13.68 -18.34
C ARG A 102 11.42 13.23 -18.98
N ARG A 103 12.23 14.17 -19.47
CA ARG A 103 13.55 13.89 -20.08
C ARG A 103 14.71 14.18 -19.13
N GLU A 104 14.43 14.71 -17.96
CA GLU A 104 15.43 15.05 -16.95
C GLU A 104 15.81 13.85 -16.10
N LYS A 105 17.04 13.84 -15.58
CA LYS A 105 17.54 12.76 -14.71
C LYS A 105 16.75 12.63 -13.40
N ASP A 106 16.22 13.74 -12.90
CA ASP A 106 15.46 13.81 -11.62
C ASP A 106 13.96 13.61 -11.78
N PHE A 107 13.49 13.19 -12.94
CA PHE A 107 12.05 12.95 -13.16
C PHE A 107 11.44 12.00 -12.11
N LEU A 108 12.14 10.90 -11.78
CA LEU A 108 11.69 9.95 -10.78
C LEU A 108 11.77 10.52 -9.36
N ILE A 109 12.82 11.30 -9.06
CA ILE A 109 12.97 12.01 -7.77
C ILE A 109 11.81 12.99 -7.59
N LYS A 110 11.50 13.80 -8.61
CA LYS A 110 10.36 14.72 -8.60
C LYS A 110 9.03 13.98 -8.43
N THR A 111 8.85 12.84 -9.12
CA THR A 111 7.67 11.98 -8.95
C THR A 111 7.54 11.48 -7.50
N ARG A 112 8.64 11.00 -6.89
CA ARG A 112 8.68 10.58 -5.49
C ARG A 112 8.36 11.73 -4.53
N ASN A 113 8.88 12.92 -4.80
CA ASN A 113 8.58 14.11 -3.97
C ASN A 113 7.09 14.47 -4.02
N ILE A 114 6.44 14.33 -5.18
CA ILE A 114 4.98 14.51 -5.30
C ILE A 114 4.24 13.43 -4.51
N GLN A 115 4.65 12.17 -4.59
CA GLN A 115 4.09 11.08 -3.78
C GLN A 115 4.24 11.36 -2.28
N ASN A 116 5.41 11.81 -1.85
CA ASN A 116 5.70 12.16 -0.46
C ASN A 116 4.82 13.32 0.03
N TRP A 117 4.67 14.37 -0.78
CA TRP A 117 3.77 15.49 -0.49
C TRP A 117 2.32 15.04 -0.36
N TRP A 118 1.84 14.24 -1.31
CA TRP A 118 0.48 13.68 -1.31
C TRP A 118 0.22 12.83 -0.07
N SER A 119 1.11 11.90 0.25
CA SER A 119 0.99 11.00 1.41
C SER A 119 1.03 11.76 2.73
N SER A 120 1.97 12.70 2.88
CA SER A 120 2.07 13.55 4.08
C SER A 120 0.87 14.46 4.23
N GLY A 121 0.35 14.97 3.11
CA GLY A 121 -0.85 15.79 3.08
C GLY A 121 -2.07 15.04 3.58
N LEU A 122 -2.30 13.82 3.08
CA LEU A 122 -3.41 12.96 3.52
C LEU A 122 -3.28 12.57 5.00
N LEU A 123 -2.06 12.26 5.46
CA LEU A 123 -1.83 11.97 6.87
C LEU A 123 -2.13 13.17 7.78
N LYS A 124 -1.63 14.36 7.40
CA LYS A 124 -1.90 15.61 8.13
C LYS A 124 -3.40 15.95 8.14
N LEU A 125 -4.07 15.74 7.01
CA LEU A 125 -5.52 15.93 6.90
C LEU A 125 -6.27 14.99 7.85
N GLY A 126 -5.95 13.69 7.84
CA GLY A 126 -6.52 12.71 8.77
C GLY A 126 -6.25 13.08 10.22
N LYS A 127 -4.99 13.43 10.53
CA LYS A 127 -4.60 13.89 11.88
C LYS A 127 -5.42 15.09 12.36
N SER A 128 -5.58 16.09 11.49
CA SER A 128 -6.32 17.32 11.84
C SER A 128 -7.82 17.07 12.01
N ILE A 129 -8.45 16.36 11.07
CA ILE A 129 -9.90 16.16 11.05
C ILE A 129 -10.35 15.18 12.14
N TYR A 130 -9.65 14.04 12.27
CA TYR A 130 -10.02 13.00 13.22
C TYR A 130 -9.30 13.12 14.57
N LYS A 131 -8.45 14.13 14.73
CA LYS A 131 -7.63 14.34 15.93
C LYS A 131 -6.78 13.10 16.26
N LEU A 132 -6.12 12.57 15.23
CA LEU A 132 -5.24 11.41 15.41
C LEU A 132 -3.93 11.85 16.06
N GLU A 133 -3.46 11.06 17.00
CA GLU A 133 -2.11 11.16 17.55
C GLU A 133 -1.28 9.96 17.10
N PHE A 134 0.04 10.17 16.96
CA PHE A 134 0.95 9.11 16.56
C PHE A 134 2.08 9.01 17.59
N GLN A 135 2.29 7.81 18.11
CA GLN A 135 3.42 7.47 18.96
C GLN A 135 4.22 6.37 18.28
N VAL A 136 5.51 6.63 18.08
CA VAL A 136 6.40 5.72 17.34
C VAL A 136 7.50 5.27 18.27
N SER A 137 7.76 3.97 18.29
CA SER A 137 8.85 3.34 19.04
C SER A 137 9.67 2.43 18.12
N GLY A 138 10.89 2.10 18.50
CA GLY A 138 11.81 1.32 17.67
C GLY A 138 12.33 2.11 16.45
N GLU A 139 12.37 3.45 16.54
CA GLU A 139 12.80 4.32 15.42
C GLU A 139 14.24 4.03 14.95
N GLU A 140 15.09 3.54 15.83
CA GLU A 140 16.44 3.07 15.50
C GLU A 140 16.44 1.95 14.46
N SER A 141 15.40 1.15 14.43
CA SER A 141 15.18 0.06 13.44
C SER A 141 14.85 0.57 12.05
N ILE A 142 14.43 1.82 11.92
CA ILE A 142 14.16 2.47 10.62
C ILE A 142 15.49 2.78 9.93
N CYS A 143 16.52 3.18 10.68
CA CYS A 143 17.86 3.48 10.17
C CYS A 143 18.60 2.18 9.78
N GLY A 144 19.66 2.31 8.96
CA GLY A 144 20.47 1.17 8.53
C GLY A 144 20.36 0.88 7.03
N PRO A 145 20.80 -0.29 6.52
CA PRO A 145 20.73 -0.65 5.10
C PRO A 145 19.30 -0.67 4.55
N SER A 146 19.16 -0.65 3.22
CA SER A 146 17.86 -0.87 2.56
C SER A 146 17.27 -2.22 2.97
N ALA A 147 15.94 -2.29 3.09
CA ALA A 147 15.28 -3.40 3.73
C ALA A 147 14.00 -3.85 2.99
N ILE A 148 13.54 -5.04 3.31
CA ILE A 148 12.19 -5.50 3.00
C ILE A 148 11.31 -5.12 4.19
N LEU A 149 10.37 -4.19 3.99
CA LEU A 149 9.42 -3.75 5.00
C LEU A 149 8.16 -4.62 4.97
N MET A 150 7.83 -5.22 6.10
CA MET A 150 6.66 -6.09 6.28
C MET A 150 5.73 -5.53 7.36
N PRO A 151 4.85 -4.58 7.03
CA PRO A 151 3.93 -4.00 7.99
C PRO A 151 2.68 -4.86 8.19
N ARG A 152 2.04 -4.67 9.36
CA ARG A 152 0.65 -5.08 9.62
C ARG A 152 -0.30 -4.33 8.67
N HIS A 153 -1.45 -4.95 8.35
CA HIS A 153 -2.42 -4.35 7.44
C HIS A 153 -3.85 -4.43 7.97
N THR A 154 -4.39 -3.31 8.47
CA THR A 154 -5.74 -3.25 9.08
C THR A 154 -6.62 -2.14 8.51
N SER A 155 -6.02 -1.09 7.92
CA SER A 155 -6.67 0.17 7.67
C SER A 155 -6.47 0.69 6.25
N LEU A 156 -7.34 1.59 5.83
CA LEU A 156 -7.13 2.46 4.66
C LEU A 156 -5.90 3.36 4.83
N GLY A 157 -5.64 3.82 6.07
CA GLY A 157 -4.51 4.67 6.42
C GLY A 157 -3.14 4.00 6.19
N ASP A 158 -3.09 2.67 6.23
CA ASP A 158 -1.83 1.93 6.07
C ASP A 158 -1.11 2.20 4.74
N THR A 159 -1.83 2.67 3.72
CA THR A 159 -1.24 3.02 2.42
C THR A 159 -0.21 4.14 2.53
N VAL A 160 -0.41 5.09 3.45
CA VAL A 160 0.47 6.25 3.61
C VAL A 160 1.47 6.12 4.75
N LEU A 161 1.20 5.27 5.75
CA LEU A 161 2.08 5.13 6.92
C LEU A 161 3.52 4.74 6.58
N PRO A 162 3.77 3.71 5.75
CA PRO A 162 5.15 3.33 5.39
C PRO A 162 5.88 4.41 4.60
N ILE A 163 5.16 5.18 3.76
CA ILE A 163 5.78 6.28 3.02
C ILE A 163 6.28 7.33 4.01
N VAL A 164 5.42 7.74 4.96
CA VAL A 164 5.75 8.85 5.86
C VAL A 164 6.70 8.42 6.98
N PHE A 165 6.45 7.30 7.62
CA PHE A 165 7.18 6.89 8.83
C PHE A 165 8.43 6.04 8.54
N PHE A 166 8.56 5.48 7.33
CA PHE A 166 9.74 4.73 6.93
C PHE A 166 10.47 5.39 5.75
N GLY A 167 9.85 5.48 4.58
CA GLY A 167 10.50 5.98 3.36
C GLY A 167 11.01 7.41 3.47
N GLN A 168 10.19 8.35 3.96
CA GLN A 168 10.60 9.75 4.11
C GLN A 168 11.66 9.96 5.19
N LYS A 169 11.58 9.23 6.32
CA LYS A 169 12.61 9.30 7.37
C LYS A 169 13.99 8.85 6.88
N ARG A 170 14.02 7.91 5.94
CA ARG A 170 15.24 7.40 5.34
C ARG A 170 15.71 8.22 4.13
N ASN A 171 14.87 9.11 3.61
CA ASN A 171 15.05 9.79 2.33
C ASN A 171 15.34 8.83 1.16
N GLU A 172 14.75 7.64 1.20
CA GLU A 172 14.93 6.57 0.22
C GLU A 172 13.66 6.32 -0.60
N GLY A 173 13.83 5.66 -1.75
CA GLY A 173 12.71 5.09 -2.49
C GLY A 173 12.15 3.88 -1.74
N LEU A 174 10.82 3.76 -1.73
CA LEU A 174 10.11 2.59 -1.25
C LEU A 174 9.30 2.02 -2.40
N ARG A 175 9.61 0.79 -2.79
CA ARG A 175 8.92 0.06 -3.85
C ARG A 175 7.82 -0.79 -3.23
N TYR A 176 6.63 -0.70 -3.79
CA TYR A 176 5.45 -1.36 -3.26
C TYR A 176 5.04 -2.56 -4.10
N ILE A 177 4.62 -3.62 -3.42
CA ILE A 177 3.85 -4.71 -4.01
C ILE A 177 2.39 -4.48 -3.63
N LEU A 178 1.62 -3.99 -4.58
CA LEU A 178 0.25 -3.48 -4.39
C LEU A 178 -0.78 -4.35 -5.12
N LYS A 179 -2.04 -4.19 -4.73
CA LYS A 179 -3.16 -4.77 -5.48
C LYS A 179 -3.45 -3.95 -6.73
N LYS A 180 -3.76 -4.62 -7.83
CA LYS A 180 -4.11 -4.01 -9.12
C LYS A 180 -5.35 -3.12 -9.04
N GLU A 181 -6.30 -3.41 -8.15
CA GLU A 181 -7.51 -2.61 -7.97
C GLU A 181 -7.20 -1.18 -7.49
N LEU A 182 -6.07 -0.97 -6.83
CA LEU A 182 -5.61 0.35 -6.40
C LEU A 182 -5.24 1.27 -7.57
N LEU A 183 -5.06 0.74 -8.77
CA LEU A 183 -4.87 1.52 -10.00
C LEU A 183 -6.10 2.37 -10.38
N MET A 184 -7.24 2.18 -9.71
CA MET A 184 -8.40 3.08 -9.86
C MET A 184 -8.23 4.42 -9.14
N LEU A 185 -7.23 4.58 -8.30
CA LEU A 185 -6.87 5.84 -7.64
C LEU A 185 -5.88 6.59 -8.54
N PRO A 186 -6.26 7.78 -9.12
CA PRO A 186 -5.47 8.43 -10.17
C PRO A 186 -4.04 8.76 -9.78
N CYS A 187 -3.82 9.36 -8.60
CA CYS A 187 -2.46 9.67 -8.14
C CYS A 187 -1.62 8.41 -7.95
N LEU A 188 -2.20 7.36 -7.37
CA LEU A 188 -1.51 6.09 -7.13
C LEU A 188 -1.21 5.36 -8.44
N ASP A 189 -2.13 5.39 -9.42
CA ASP A 189 -1.89 4.83 -10.76
C ASP A 189 -0.73 5.57 -11.45
N ILE A 190 -0.77 6.90 -11.49
CA ILE A 190 0.23 7.67 -12.24
C ILE A 190 1.60 7.60 -11.55
N ALA A 191 1.67 7.90 -10.26
CA ALA A 191 2.94 7.85 -9.53
C ALA A 191 3.45 6.43 -9.38
N GLY A 192 2.56 5.49 -9.06
CA GLY A 192 2.91 4.09 -8.82
C GLY A 192 3.43 3.35 -10.05
N ASN A 193 2.98 3.72 -11.26
CA ASN A 193 3.52 3.13 -12.49
C ASN A 193 4.76 3.88 -13.02
N ARG A 194 5.06 5.09 -12.55
CA ARG A 194 6.32 5.78 -12.87
C ARG A 194 7.44 5.36 -11.94
N LEU A 195 7.14 5.25 -10.66
CA LEU A 195 8.02 4.64 -9.68
C LEU A 195 7.95 3.11 -9.90
N PRO A 196 9.06 2.39 -9.72
CA PRO A 196 9.11 0.96 -10.00
C PRO A 196 8.38 0.13 -8.93
N ASN A 197 7.05 0.26 -8.86
CA ASN A 197 6.17 -0.53 -8.03
C ASN A 197 5.59 -1.71 -8.83
N LEU A 198 5.18 -2.75 -8.13
CA LEU A 198 4.53 -3.93 -8.71
C LEU A 198 3.05 -3.97 -8.34
N PHE A 199 2.18 -4.05 -9.35
CA PHE A 199 0.75 -4.22 -9.16
C PHE A 199 0.34 -5.64 -9.52
N ILE A 200 -0.07 -6.43 -8.52
CA ILE A 200 -0.41 -7.85 -8.67
C ILE A 200 -1.93 -8.06 -8.72
N ASP A 201 -2.35 -8.98 -9.58
CA ASP A 201 -3.72 -9.47 -9.67
C ASP A 201 -3.86 -10.70 -8.78
N ARG A 202 -4.57 -10.57 -7.67
CA ARG A 202 -4.74 -11.66 -6.68
C ARG A 202 -5.91 -12.58 -7.00
N SER A 203 -6.40 -12.59 -8.24
CA SER A 203 -7.46 -13.50 -8.70
C SER A 203 -7.01 -14.96 -8.74
N GLY A 204 -5.70 -15.22 -8.64
CA GLY A 204 -5.12 -16.58 -8.64
C GLY A 204 -4.99 -17.20 -10.03
N GLN A 205 -5.20 -16.43 -11.10
CA GLN A 205 -5.15 -16.96 -12.48
C GLN A 205 -3.72 -17.28 -12.95
N ASP A 206 -2.70 -16.61 -12.41
CA ASP A 206 -1.29 -16.83 -12.80
C ASP A 206 -0.33 -16.57 -11.64
N THR A 207 -0.39 -17.42 -10.61
CA THR A 207 0.42 -17.26 -9.40
C THR A 207 1.93 -17.32 -9.70
N SER A 208 2.37 -18.18 -10.60
CA SER A 208 3.80 -18.32 -10.96
C SER A 208 4.34 -17.05 -11.60
N ARG A 209 3.58 -16.43 -12.49
CA ARG A 209 3.97 -15.16 -13.12
C ARG A 209 4.07 -14.03 -12.11
N GLU A 210 3.14 -13.98 -11.16
CA GLU A 210 3.15 -12.97 -10.10
C GLU A 210 4.36 -13.13 -9.18
N LEU A 211 4.70 -14.36 -8.77
CA LEU A 211 5.89 -14.63 -7.97
C LEU A 211 7.17 -14.27 -8.72
N ASN A 212 7.30 -14.62 -10.00
CA ASN A 212 8.43 -14.21 -10.84
C ASN A 212 8.55 -12.68 -10.94
N SER A 213 7.42 -11.96 -11.02
CA SER A 213 7.44 -10.49 -11.04
C SER A 213 7.94 -9.90 -9.72
N ILE A 214 7.67 -10.57 -8.58
CA ILE A 214 8.21 -10.19 -7.25
C ILE A 214 9.73 -10.38 -7.21
N VAL A 215 10.23 -11.52 -7.73
CA VAL A 215 11.68 -11.78 -7.85
C VAL A 215 12.35 -10.69 -8.69
N THR A 216 11.82 -10.44 -9.89
CA THR A 216 12.34 -9.40 -10.79
C THR A 216 12.33 -8.00 -10.14
N LEU A 217 11.28 -7.67 -9.36
CA LEU A 217 11.24 -6.40 -8.62
C LEU A 217 12.36 -6.32 -7.59
N LEU A 218 12.61 -7.40 -6.83
CA LEU A 218 13.68 -7.44 -5.82
C LEU A 218 15.06 -7.30 -6.46
N GLU A 219 15.34 -8.09 -7.51
CA GLU A 219 16.61 -8.08 -8.23
C GLU A 219 16.93 -6.70 -8.84
N ASN A 220 15.89 -6.01 -9.35
CA ASN A 220 16.02 -4.66 -9.92
C ASN A 220 15.88 -3.55 -8.88
N THR A 221 15.87 -3.87 -7.58
CA THR A 221 15.83 -2.87 -6.53
C THR A 221 17.26 -2.46 -6.16
N PRO A 222 17.71 -1.23 -6.49
CA PRO A 222 19.08 -0.82 -6.22
C PRO A 222 19.35 -0.71 -4.71
N ASP A 223 20.63 -0.68 -4.37
CA ASP A 223 21.04 -0.32 -3.02
C ASP A 223 20.55 1.11 -2.70
N GLY A 224 20.02 1.29 -1.48
CA GLY A 224 19.42 2.56 -1.08
C GLY A 224 17.91 2.67 -1.38
N GLU A 225 17.28 1.65 -2.00
CA GLU A 225 15.82 1.54 -2.07
C GLU A 225 15.31 0.30 -1.32
N SER A 226 14.22 0.46 -0.61
CA SER A 226 13.57 -0.59 0.16
C SER A 226 12.33 -1.10 -0.55
N LEU A 227 11.92 -2.36 -0.25
CA LEU A 227 10.67 -2.93 -0.72
C LEU A 227 9.64 -3.00 0.40
N LEU A 228 8.37 -2.94 0.03
CA LEU A 228 7.25 -3.14 0.94
C LEU A 228 6.29 -4.19 0.42
N ILE A 229 5.98 -5.16 1.28
CA ILE A 229 4.90 -6.11 1.08
C ILE A 229 4.07 -6.22 2.35
N TYR A 230 2.74 -6.30 2.21
CA TYR A 230 1.84 -6.63 3.32
C TYR A 230 1.65 -8.15 3.38
N PRO A 231 2.26 -8.86 4.35
CA PRO A 231 2.19 -10.33 4.39
C PRO A 231 0.77 -10.87 4.55
N GLU A 232 -0.10 -10.16 5.25
CA GLU A 232 -1.53 -10.52 5.38
C GLU A 232 -2.27 -10.54 4.03
N GLY A 233 -1.75 -9.81 3.04
CA GLY A 233 -2.31 -9.76 1.70
C GLY A 233 -3.65 -9.06 1.60
N THR A 234 -4.29 -8.70 2.69
CA THR A 234 -5.55 -7.94 2.76
C THR A 234 -5.67 -7.30 4.13
N ARG A 235 -6.46 -6.23 4.24
CA ARG A 235 -6.74 -5.59 5.53
C ARG A 235 -7.42 -6.56 6.49
N SER A 236 -6.89 -6.63 7.71
CA SER A 236 -7.46 -7.44 8.77
C SER A 236 -8.78 -6.85 9.24
N SER A 237 -9.80 -7.68 9.35
CA SER A 237 -11.10 -7.34 9.93
C SER A 237 -11.76 -8.61 10.47
N GLN A 238 -12.70 -8.47 11.41
CA GLN A 238 -13.44 -9.60 11.95
C GLN A 238 -14.17 -10.39 10.84
N SER A 239 -14.83 -9.68 9.92
CA SER A 239 -15.50 -10.30 8.77
C SER A 239 -14.54 -11.14 7.91
N LYS A 240 -13.29 -10.67 7.77
CA LYS A 240 -12.26 -11.39 7.01
C LYS A 240 -11.78 -12.64 7.74
N ARG A 241 -11.57 -12.53 9.06
CA ARG A 241 -11.23 -13.68 9.93
C ARG A 241 -12.30 -14.75 9.86
N ASP A 242 -13.58 -14.37 9.97
CA ASP A 242 -14.73 -15.31 9.90
C ASP A 242 -14.84 -15.93 8.50
N SER A 243 -14.53 -15.18 7.46
CA SER A 243 -14.49 -15.72 6.09
C SER A 243 -13.38 -16.77 5.93
N ILE A 244 -12.18 -16.54 6.48
CA ILE A 244 -11.07 -17.50 6.46
C ILE A 244 -11.46 -18.75 7.25
N ARG A 245 -11.99 -18.58 8.46
CA ARG A 245 -12.43 -19.68 9.32
C ARG A 245 -13.42 -20.61 8.63
N ARG A 246 -14.38 -20.05 7.87
CA ARG A 246 -15.38 -20.82 7.13
C ARG A 246 -14.82 -21.50 5.89
N LYS A 247 -13.95 -20.81 5.14
CA LYS A 247 -13.44 -21.29 3.83
C LYS A 247 -12.26 -22.24 3.97
N ASN A 248 -11.47 -22.08 5.01
CA ASN A 248 -10.26 -22.86 5.23
C ASN A 248 -10.10 -23.22 6.71
N PRO A 249 -10.80 -24.29 7.18
CA PRO A 249 -10.75 -24.72 8.58
C PRO A 249 -9.35 -25.07 9.08
N THR A 250 -8.41 -25.45 8.20
CA THR A 250 -7.02 -25.75 8.57
C THR A 250 -6.27 -24.53 9.09
N MET A 251 -6.75 -23.32 8.77
CA MET A 251 -6.17 -22.06 9.26
C MET A 251 -6.66 -21.65 10.66
N ASN A 252 -7.57 -22.42 11.28
CA ASN A 252 -8.13 -22.04 12.58
C ASN A 252 -7.07 -21.95 13.67
N SER A 253 -6.12 -22.89 13.73
CA SER A 253 -5.02 -22.85 14.69
C SER A 253 -4.15 -21.59 14.55
N LEU A 254 -3.92 -21.13 13.32
CA LEU A 254 -3.17 -19.89 13.06
C LEU A 254 -3.99 -18.66 13.44
N LEU A 255 -5.31 -18.67 13.19
CA LEU A 255 -6.20 -17.59 13.63
C LEU A 255 -6.28 -17.49 15.15
N GLU A 256 -6.21 -18.60 15.87
CA GLU A 256 -6.14 -18.63 17.34
C GLU A 256 -4.79 -18.19 17.87
N ARG A 257 -3.69 -18.61 17.20
CA ARG A 257 -2.32 -18.19 17.53
C ARG A 257 -2.14 -16.69 17.39
N TRP A 258 -2.80 -16.05 16.42
CA TRP A 258 -2.68 -14.61 16.14
C TRP A 258 -4.07 -13.94 16.16
N PRO A 259 -4.64 -13.66 17.35
CA PRO A 259 -5.98 -13.09 17.48
C PRO A 259 -6.13 -11.68 16.88
N SER A 260 -5.05 -10.88 16.83
CA SER A 260 -5.07 -9.51 16.30
C SER A 260 -4.58 -9.39 14.84
N LEU A 261 -4.17 -10.50 14.21
CA LEU A 261 -3.59 -10.53 12.88
C LEU A 261 -4.34 -11.51 11.97
N LEU A 262 -4.19 -11.36 10.66
CA LEU A 262 -4.44 -12.47 9.74
C LEU A 262 -3.16 -13.31 9.60
N PRO A 263 -3.28 -14.63 9.39
CA PRO A 263 -2.14 -15.46 9.03
C PRO A 263 -1.44 -14.88 7.79
N PRO A 264 -0.10 -14.82 7.77
CA PRO A 264 0.62 -14.32 6.61
C PRO A 264 0.40 -15.26 5.42
N ARG A 265 0.23 -14.69 4.24
CA ARG A 265 0.27 -15.45 2.99
C ARG A 265 1.70 -15.86 2.73
N THR A 266 1.93 -17.12 2.44
CA THR A 266 3.28 -17.64 2.25
C THR A 266 3.86 -17.28 0.88
N GLY A 267 3.09 -17.21 -0.20
CA GLY A 267 3.61 -16.98 -1.55
C GLY A 267 4.55 -15.78 -1.68
N GLY A 268 4.01 -14.56 -1.74
CA GLY A 268 4.84 -13.36 -1.97
C GLY A 268 5.90 -13.09 -0.90
N PRO A 269 5.58 -13.11 0.41
CA PRO A 269 6.57 -12.92 1.47
C PRO A 269 7.70 -13.95 1.47
N LEU A 270 7.38 -15.25 1.27
CA LEU A 270 8.42 -16.29 1.20
C LEU A 270 9.29 -16.12 -0.04
N THR A 271 8.70 -15.85 -1.21
CA THR A 271 9.48 -15.57 -2.43
C THR A 271 10.49 -14.44 -2.19
N LEU A 272 10.08 -13.34 -1.53
CA LEU A 272 11.01 -12.26 -1.18
C LEU A 272 12.11 -12.70 -0.21
N LEU A 273 11.79 -13.52 0.78
CA LEU A 273 12.75 -13.98 1.77
C LEU A 273 13.72 -15.01 1.17
N GLU A 274 13.25 -15.91 0.31
CA GLU A 274 14.05 -16.96 -0.34
C GLU A 274 15.01 -16.39 -1.39
N THR A 275 14.57 -15.36 -2.14
CA THR A 275 15.38 -14.70 -3.16
C THR A 275 16.17 -13.52 -2.64
N ASN A 276 16.01 -13.16 -1.38
CA ASN A 276 16.71 -12.05 -0.74
C ASN A 276 18.24 -12.31 -0.67
N ALA A 277 18.99 -11.43 -1.31
CA ALA A 277 20.45 -11.56 -1.43
C ALA A 277 21.25 -10.60 -0.53
N GLY A 278 20.65 -10.08 0.54
CA GLY A 278 21.39 -9.22 1.48
C GLY A 278 20.60 -8.11 2.16
N LYS A 279 19.29 -7.95 1.86
CA LYS A 279 18.49 -6.93 2.52
C LYS A 279 18.00 -7.40 3.89
N ASP A 280 18.11 -6.51 4.88
CA ASP A 280 17.49 -6.72 6.19
C ASP A 280 15.97 -6.80 6.04
N VAL A 281 15.29 -7.34 7.04
CA VAL A 281 13.83 -7.30 7.11
C VAL A 281 13.40 -6.40 8.26
N VAL A 282 12.54 -5.42 7.96
CA VAL A 282 11.95 -4.54 8.97
C VAL A 282 10.47 -4.85 9.07
N PHE A 283 10.00 -5.03 10.28
CA PHE A 283 8.58 -5.19 10.56
C PHE A 283 8.01 -3.92 11.18
N MET A 284 6.74 -3.66 10.95
CA MET A 284 6.01 -2.52 11.50
C MET A 284 4.67 -2.99 12.07
N ALA A 285 4.58 -3.06 13.38
CA ALA A 285 3.30 -3.20 14.08
C ALA A 285 2.65 -1.83 14.25
N HIS A 286 1.33 -1.77 14.20
CA HIS A 286 0.57 -0.59 14.60
C HIS A 286 -0.78 -0.98 15.21
N LEU A 287 -1.27 -0.15 16.11
CA LEU A 287 -2.54 -0.28 16.83
C LEU A 287 -3.28 1.06 16.80
N GLY A 288 -4.62 1.05 16.86
CA GLY A 288 -5.46 2.24 16.89
C GLY A 288 -6.21 2.51 15.59
N PHE A 289 -5.93 1.73 14.52
CA PHE A 289 -6.67 1.78 13.27
C PHE A 289 -7.64 0.60 13.06
N GLU A 290 -7.89 -0.17 14.09
CA GLU A 290 -8.84 -1.27 14.05
C GLU A 290 -10.26 -0.77 13.73
N GLY A 291 -11.01 -1.56 12.98
CA GLY A 291 -12.36 -1.16 12.55
C GLY A 291 -12.40 -0.11 11.43
N SER A 292 -11.28 0.14 10.75
CA SER A 292 -11.20 1.09 9.63
C SER A 292 -10.74 0.44 8.31
N ALA A 293 -11.18 -0.79 8.09
CA ALA A 293 -10.83 -1.56 6.90
C ALA A 293 -11.54 -1.05 5.63
N ASN A 294 -12.68 -0.36 5.77
CA ASN A 294 -13.52 0.12 4.67
C ASN A 294 -13.84 1.62 4.81
N LEU A 295 -14.25 2.25 3.71
CA LEU A 295 -14.65 3.68 3.71
C LEU A 295 -15.84 3.97 4.65
N GLY A 296 -16.78 3.03 4.77
CA GLY A 296 -17.92 3.17 5.70
C GLY A 296 -17.51 3.29 7.16
N ASP A 297 -16.38 2.71 7.51
CA ASP A 297 -15.86 2.72 8.88
C ASP A 297 -15.40 4.14 9.31
N LEU A 298 -15.03 5.00 8.36
CA LEU A 298 -14.69 6.41 8.64
C LEU A 298 -15.92 7.20 9.12
N ILE A 299 -17.12 6.83 8.65
CA ILE A 299 -18.38 7.44 9.05
C ILE A 299 -18.77 7.01 10.47
N ASN A 300 -18.43 5.78 10.84
CA ASN A 300 -18.72 5.22 12.17
C ASN A 300 -17.78 5.75 13.28
N GLY A 301 -16.79 6.56 12.93
CA GLY A 301 -15.93 7.24 13.89
C GLY A 301 -14.74 6.42 14.40
N SER A 302 -14.42 5.32 13.75
CA SER A 302 -13.29 4.45 14.15
C SER A 302 -11.93 5.17 14.21
N TRP A 303 -11.80 6.34 13.56
CA TRP A 303 -10.57 7.14 13.62
C TRP A 303 -10.64 8.30 14.64
N LEU A 304 -11.82 8.65 15.15
CA LEU A 304 -11.98 9.87 15.95
C LEU A 304 -11.25 9.77 17.29
N ASN A 305 -10.39 10.76 17.58
CA ASN A 305 -9.58 10.87 18.80
C ASN A 305 -8.70 9.63 19.09
N GLN A 306 -8.25 8.93 18.05
CA GLN A 306 -7.41 7.75 18.23
C GLN A 306 -5.95 8.12 18.38
N THR A 307 -5.27 7.44 19.30
CA THR A 307 -3.81 7.38 19.36
C THR A 307 -3.33 6.16 18.63
N ILE A 308 -2.55 6.37 17.56
CA ILE A 308 -1.99 5.33 16.75
C ILE A 308 -0.60 5.01 17.30
N LEU A 309 -0.47 3.85 17.90
CA LEU A 309 0.81 3.33 18.36
C LEU A 309 1.49 2.59 17.22
N MET A 310 2.78 2.83 17.03
CA MET A 310 3.59 2.17 16.00
C MET A 310 4.89 1.67 16.60
N HIS A 311 5.29 0.46 16.22
CA HIS A 311 6.56 -0.10 16.65
C HIS A 311 7.30 -0.74 15.47
N PHE A 312 8.58 -0.38 15.33
CA PHE A 312 9.47 -0.96 14.31
C PHE A 312 10.49 -1.86 14.95
N TRP A 313 10.81 -2.98 14.30
CA TRP A 313 11.99 -3.78 14.63
C TRP A 313 12.63 -4.31 13.36
N ARG A 314 13.95 -4.47 13.42
CA ARG A 314 14.78 -4.91 12.31
C ARG A 314 15.42 -6.24 12.60
N VAL A 315 15.41 -7.12 11.63
CA VAL A 315 16.16 -8.37 11.63
C VAL A 315 17.22 -8.25 10.55
N PRO A 316 18.53 -8.21 10.92
CA PRO A 316 19.63 -8.20 9.97
C PRO A 316 19.59 -9.42 9.05
N PHE A 317 19.98 -9.28 7.80
CA PHE A 317 20.00 -10.37 6.82
C PHE A 317 20.76 -11.61 7.34
N ALA A 318 21.92 -11.40 7.99
CA ALA A 318 22.73 -12.47 8.55
C ALA A 318 22.04 -13.29 9.66
N GLN A 319 20.94 -12.77 10.23
CA GLN A 319 20.16 -13.45 11.29
C GLN A 319 18.92 -14.15 10.75
N ILE A 320 18.65 -14.06 9.44
CA ILE A 320 17.51 -14.73 8.82
C ILE A 320 17.89 -16.20 8.57
N PRO A 321 17.21 -17.17 9.22
CA PRO A 321 17.53 -18.60 9.08
C PRO A 321 17.20 -19.12 7.68
N GLU A 322 17.65 -20.34 7.35
CA GLU A 322 17.34 -21.01 6.08
C GLU A 322 15.85 -21.29 5.94
N ASP A 323 15.18 -21.75 7.00
CA ASP A 323 13.73 -21.96 7.04
C ASP A 323 13.00 -20.61 7.12
N LYS A 324 12.66 -20.07 5.97
CA LYS A 324 12.00 -18.77 5.81
C LYS A 324 10.54 -18.78 6.29
N GLU A 325 9.86 -19.92 6.21
CA GLU A 325 8.47 -20.03 6.67
C GLU A 325 8.42 -20.00 8.20
N THR A 326 9.21 -20.83 8.87
CA THR A 326 9.33 -20.77 10.33
C THR A 326 9.77 -19.40 10.80
N PHE A 327 10.72 -18.76 10.12
CA PHE A 327 11.13 -17.39 10.43
C PHE A 327 9.97 -16.40 10.33
N LEU A 328 9.20 -16.43 9.24
CA LEU A 328 8.04 -15.55 9.05
C LEU A 328 7.02 -15.73 10.17
N TYR A 329 6.71 -16.97 10.56
CA TYR A 329 5.77 -17.26 11.64
C TYR A 329 6.30 -16.82 13.02
N GLN A 330 7.59 -16.97 13.28
CA GLN A 330 8.22 -16.44 14.51
C GLN A 330 8.11 -14.91 14.58
N GLN A 331 8.31 -14.22 13.45
CA GLN A 331 8.16 -12.76 13.40
C GLN A 331 6.69 -12.35 13.56
N TRP A 332 5.75 -13.16 13.11
CA TRP A 332 4.31 -12.95 13.34
C TRP A 332 3.95 -13.10 14.83
N ASP A 333 4.60 -14.03 15.54
CA ASP A 333 4.48 -14.12 17.01
C ASP A 333 5.04 -12.88 17.70
N VAL A 334 6.18 -12.36 17.22
CA VAL A 334 6.74 -11.09 17.73
C VAL A 334 5.72 -9.97 17.51
N MET A 335 5.14 -9.85 16.31
CA MET A 335 4.14 -8.84 15.97
C MET A 335 2.92 -8.94 16.89
N GLN A 336 2.39 -10.14 17.13
CA GLN A 336 1.26 -10.34 18.05
C GLN A 336 1.62 -9.92 19.48
N ARG A 337 2.82 -10.26 19.96
CA ARG A 337 3.28 -9.83 21.29
C ARG A 337 3.41 -8.31 21.39
N GLN A 338 3.90 -7.63 20.35
CA GLN A 338 3.98 -6.17 20.32
C GLN A 338 2.60 -5.53 20.35
N LEU A 339 1.63 -6.09 19.61
CA LEU A 339 0.25 -5.61 19.66
C LEU A 339 -0.37 -5.77 21.05
N ASN A 340 -0.14 -6.91 21.71
CA ASN A 340 -0.62 -7.12 23.08
C ASN A 340 -0.03 -6.09 24.05
N ARG A 341 1.30 -5.85 24.00
CA ARG A 341 1.96 -4.81 24.79
C ARG A 341 1.37 -3.43 24.56
N MET A 342 1.17 -3.06 23.30
CA MET A 342 0.55 -1.78 22.93
C MET A 342 -0.89 -1.65 23.48
N GLN A 343 -1.64 -2.76 23.57
CA GLN A 343 -2.99 -2.78 24.16
C GLN A 343 -2.93 -2.57 25.66
N ASP A 344 -1.97 -3.22 26.34
CA ASP A 344 -1.78 -3.10 27.81
C ASP A 344 -1.31 -1.69 28.20
N ASP A 345 -0.50 -1.05 27.35
CA ASP A 345 0.03 0.29 27.55
C ASP A 345 -1.00 1.42 27.24
N GLN A 346 -2.10 1.10 26.56
CA GLN A 346 -3.17 2.08 26.36
C GLN A 346 -3.87 2.35 27.71
N PRO A 347 -3.93 3.60 28.17
CA PRO A 347 -4.71 3.92 29.35
C PRO A 347 -6.16 3.45 29.10
N THR A 348 -6.66 2.58 29.96
CA THR A 348 -8.06 2.16 29.94
C THR A 348 -8.91 3.42 29.86
N SER A 349 -9.44 3.70 28.68
CA SER A 349 -10.42 4.77 28.50
C SER A 349 -11.59 4.40 29.41
N SER A 350 -11.67 5.06 30.56
CA SER A 350 -12.85 5.02 31.44
C SER A 350 -14.08 5.30 30.57
N GLN A 351 -14.92 4.29 30.47
CA GLN A 351 -16.24 4.33 29.82
C GLN A 351 -17.11 5.46 30.36
#